data_f14855a6a35fb55b0445e1d326e11b1c
#
_entry.id   f14855a6a35fb55b0445e1d326e11b1c
#
_cell.length_a   1.000
_cell.length_b   1.000
_cell.length_c   1.000
_cell.angle_alpha   90.00
_cell.angle_beta   90.00
_cell.angle_gamma   90.00
#
_symmetry.space_group_name_H-M   'P 1'
#
loop_
_entity.id
_entity.type
_entity.pdbx_description
1 polymer ?
#
loop_
_entity_poly.entity_id
_entity_poly.type
_entity_poly.pdbx_seq_one_letter_code
_entity_poly.pdbx_strand_id
1 'polypeptide(L)'
;MPGLTPPDRFCSATFRTFEPRSASQADALDAARRFVEAYRRVPSLTERVGRWLGWGPSRPEGLYLLGPAGTGKTHLLAAMYHALTPEVPCAFLHSSTLFRQTKPPDAFARQLAESYAVCCLDEVEIDDPANEMRLVQWMKTLSDEGVALLGTSNVDPERSLVTHVSGGRVHRFLQTAFRDRYRIVIVEGDDFRRTDAVERTGHVWVAPPARTRPLLERARAEGVEVFAD
;
A
#
# COMPACT_ATOMS: atom_id res chain seq x y z
N MET A 1 16.48 -4.79 -12.34
CA MET A 1 16.13 -5.29 -10.99
C MET A 1 15.09 -6.38 -11.15
N PRO A 2 15.32 -7.63 -10.73
CA PRO A 2 14.31 -8.67 -10.82
C PRO A 2 13.22 -8.41 -9.77
N GLY A 3 11.94 -8.52 -10.18
CA GLY A 3 10.85 -8.74 -9.25
C GLY A 3 10.25 -7.53 -8.53
N LEU A 4 10.20 -6.36 -9.17
CA LEU A 4 9.42 -5.24 -8.63
C LEU A 4 7.93 -5.37 -9.04
N THR A 5 7.35 -6.53 -8.75
CA THR A 5 5.96 -6.91 -9.03
C THR A 5 5.21 -7.23 -7.74
N PRO A 6 3.87 -7.15 -7.74
CA PRO A 6 3.08 -7.59 -6.60
C PRO A 6 3.41 -9.03 -6.18
N PRO A 7 3.24 -9.38 -4.90
CA PRO A 7 3.37 -10.76 -4.42
C PRO A 7 2.43 -11.72 -5.17
N ASP A 8 2.83 -12.99 -5.33
CA ASP A 8 2.09 -14.02 -6.09
C ASP A 8 0.60 -14.13 -5.71
N ARG A 9 0.28 -13.98 -4.42
CA ARG A 9 -1.11 -14.00 -3.92
C ARG A 9 -1.99 -12.88 -4.50
N PHE A 10 -1.39 -11.85 -5.09
CA PHE A 10 -2.08 -10.71 -5.72
C PHE A 10 -1.85 -10.62 -7.23
N CYS A 11 -1.30 -11.66 -7.87
CA CYS A 11 -1.06 -11.68 -9.32
C CYS A 11 -2.35 -11.52 -10.15
N SER A 12 -3.49 -11.92 -9.60
CA SER A 12 -4.83 -11.80 -10.21
C SER A 12 -5.68 -10.66 -9.63
N ALA A 13 -5.10 -9.81 -8.78
CA ALA A 13 -5.83 -8.70 -8.17
C ALA A 13 -6.27 -7.68 -9.23
N THR A 14 -7.55 -7.37 -9.25
CA THR A 14 -8.16 -6.38 -10.13
C THR A 14 -9.22 -5.57 -9.38
N PHE A 15 -9.65 -4.44 -9.92
CA PHE A 15 -10.79 -3.70 -9.36
C PHE A 15 -12.11 -4.51 -9.38
N ARG A 16 -12.22 -5.54 -10.22
CA ARG A 16 -13.39 -6.41 -10.31
C ARG A 16 -13.40 -7.49 -9.23
N THR A 17 -12.23 -7.93 -8.80
CA THR A 17 -12.08 -8.94 -7.74
C THR A 17 -12.08 -8.34 -6.34
N PHE A 18 -12.12 -7.01 -6.22
CA PHE A 18 -12.29 -6.32 -4.95
C PHE A 18 -13.78 -6.09 -4.69
N GLU A 19 -14.32 -6.77 -3.67
CA GLU A 19 -15.72 -6.66 -3.24
C GLU A 19 -15.79 -5.80 -1.97
N PRO A 20 -16.18 -4.51 -2.08
CA PRO A 20 -16.26 -3.66 -0.90
C PRO A 20 -17.39 -4.12 0.03
N ARG A 21 -17.07 -4.26 1.32
CA ARG A 21 -18.02 -4.66 2.39
C ARG A 21 -18.41 -3.49 3.29
N SER A 22 -17.82 -2.31 3.07
CA SER A 22 -18.11 -1.07 3.77
C SER A 22 -18.13 0.12 2.82
N ALA A 23 -18.75 1.22 3.23
CA ALA A 23 -18.74 2.47 2.47
C ALA A 23 -17.32 2.99 2.27
N SER A 24 -16.47 2.91 3.30
CA SER A 24 -15.08 3.31 3.24
C SER A 24 -14.28 2.51 2.21
N GLN A 25 -14.51 1.20 2.10
CA GLN A 25 -13.89 0.36 1.07
C GLN A 25 -14.39 0.69 -0.34
N ALA A 26 -15.68 1.02 -0.49
CA ALA A 26 -16.24 1.50 -1.77
C ALA A 26 -15.62 2.84 -2.19
N ASP A 27 -15.48 3.78 -1.28
CA ASP A 27 -14.82 5.07 -1.51
C ASP A 27 -13.34 4.89 -1.90
N ALA A 28 -12.65 3.94 -1.27
CA ALA A 28 -11.27 3.60 -1.60
C ALA A 28 -11.14 2.99 -3.01
N LEU A 29 -12.04 2.09 -3.38
CA LEU A 29 -12.12 1.51 -4.73
C LEU A 29 -12.33 2.60 -5.78
N ASP A 30 -13.26 3.51 -5.53
CA ASP A 30 -13.55 4.62 -6.43
C ASP A 30 -12.38 5.62 -6.52
N ALA A 31 -11.70 5.87 -5.42
CA ALA A 31 -10.50 6.71 -5.41
C ALA A 31 -9.37 6.08 -6.24
N ALA A 32 -9.16 4.77 -6.08
CA ALA A 32 -8.17 4.01 -6.85
C ALA A 32 -8.47 4.01 -8.35
N ARG A 33 -9.73 3.79 -8.75
CA ARG A 33 -10.16 3.87 -10.16
C ARG A 33 -9.93 5.26 -10.74
N ARG A 34 -10.38 6.31 -10.03
CA ARG A 34 -10.17 7.71 -10.48
C ARG A 34 -8.70 8.07 -10.61
N PHE A 35 -7.85 7.57 -9.72
CA PHE A 35 -6.41 7.78 -9.85
C PHE A 35 -5.87 7.17 -11.14
N VAL A 36 -6.19 5.90 -11.41
CA VAL A 36 -5.72 5.18 -12.63
C VAL A 36 -6.24 5.87 -13.89
N GLU A 37 -7.51 6.25 -13.94
CA GLU A 37 -8.10 6.96 -15.08
C GLU A 37 -7.42 8.31 -15.30
N ALA A 38 -7.22 9.10 -14.25
CA ALA A 38 -6.56 10.40 -14.35
C ALA A 38 -5.09 10.26 -14.78
N TYR A 39 -4.42 9.21 -14.33
CA TYR A 39 -3.01 8.97 -14.66
C TYR A 39 -2.82 8.49 -16.10
N ARG A 40 -3.73 7.64 -16.60
CA ARG A 40 -3.74 7.13 -17.99
C ARG A 40 -4.22 8.16 -19.00
N ARG A 41 -4.98 9.16 -18.55
CA ARG A 41 -5.49 10.21 -19.44
C ARG A 41 -4.32 10.92 -20.14
N VAL A 42 -4.30 10.84 -21.46
CA VAL A 42 -3.36 11.60 -22.28
C VAL A 42 -3.75 13.07 -22.21
N PRO A 43 -2.90 13.96 -21.71
CA PRO A 43 -3.23 15.37 -21.64
C PRO A 43 -3.41 15.94 -23.04
N SER A 44 -4.43 16.77 -23.22
CA SER A 44 -4.66 17.51 -24.46
C SER A 44 -3.47 18.42 -24.81
N LEU A 45 -3.40 18.88 -26.06
CA LEU A 45 -2.33 19.81 -26.48
C LEU A 45 -2.35 21.10 -25.64
N THR A 46 -3.53 21.61 -25.29
CA THR A 46 -3.70 22.79 -24.44
C THR A 46 -3.22 22.54 -23.01
N GLU A 47 -3.49 21.38 -22.44
CA GLU A 47 -3.00 20.97 -21.12
C GLU A 47 -1.47 20.76 -21.11
N ARG A 48 -0.90 20.26 -22.21
CA ARG A 48 0.56 20.12 -22.37
C ARG A 48 1.25 21.48 -22.42
N VAL A 49 0.71 22.43 -23.19
CA VAL A 49 1.22 23.81 -23.28
C VAL A 49 1.04 24.53 -21.94
N GLY A 50 -0.14 24.40 -21.33
CA GLY A 50 -0.41 24.98 -20.00
C GLY A 50 0.56 24.48 -18.94
N ARG A 51 0.90 23.17 -18.96
CA ARG A 51 1.87 22.58 -18.04
C ARG A 51 3.30 23.11 -18.27
N TRP A 52 3.69 23.27 -19.53
CA TRP A 52 4.98 23.90 -19.88
C TRP A 52 5.07 25.35 -19.40
N LEU A 53 3.93 26.06 -19.33
CA LEU A 53 3.81 27.41 -18.82
C LEU A 53 3.53 27.47 -17.29
N GLY A 54 3.51 26.30 -16.59
CA GLY A 54 3.14 26.23 -15.18
C GLY A 54 1.63 26.36 -14.91
N TRP A 55 0.79 26.32 -15.95
CA TRP A 55 -0.68 26.46 -15.88
C TRP A 55 -1.34 25.19 -16.40
N GLY A 56 -1.78 24.34 -15.57
CA GLY A 56 -2.52 23.15 -16.00
C GLY A 56 -2.65 22.11 -14.89
N PRO A 57 -3.63 21.20 -15.00
CA PRO A 57 -3.77 20.14 -14.03
C PRO A 57 -2.51 19.27 -14.06
N SER A 58 -1.83 19.20 -12.93
CA SER A 58 -0.74 18.24 -12.74
C SER A 58 -1.32 16.82 -12.71
N ARG A 59 -0.53 15.83 -13.15
CA ARG A 59 -0.86 14.43 -12.86
C ARG A 59 -0.96 14.26 -11.34
N PRO A 60 -1.87 13.40 -10.86
CA PRO A 60 -1.94 13.12 -9.43
C PRO A 60 -0.58 12.58 -8.95
N GLU A 61 0.00 13.22 -7.94
CA GLU A 61 1.32 12.85 -7.44
C GLU A 61 1.29 11.53 -6.66
N GLY A 62 0.13 11.15 -6.09
CA GLY A 62 -0.02 9.86 -5.45
C GLY A 62 -1.34 9.65 -4.72
N LEU A 63 -1.52 8.40 -4.28
CA LEU A 63 -2.63 7.94 -3.47
C LEU A 63 -2.11 7.09 -2.31
N TYR A 64 -2.59 7.35 -1.11
CA TYR A 64 -2.18 6.65 0.08
C TYR A 64 -3.38 6.00 0.77
N LEU A 65 -3.39 4.66 0.84
CA LEU A 65 -4.45 3.87 1.45
C LEU A 65 -4.08 3.58 2.90
N LEU A 66 -4.89 4.08 3.82
CA LEU A 66 -4.66 3.99 5.26
C LEU A 66 -5.78 3.21 5.94
N GLY A 67 -5.45 2.30 6.85
CA GLY A 67 -6.47 1.59 7.63
C GLY A 67 -5.97 0.29 8.25
N PRO A 68 -6.79 -0.40 9.04
CA PRO A 68 -6.41 -1.64 9.72
C PRO A 68 -5.92 -2.73 8.77
N ALA A 69 -5.15 -3.68 9.30
CA ALA A 69 -4.75 -4.86 8.54
C ALA A 69 -5.98 -5.66 8.06
N GLY A 70 -5.87 -6.30 6.89
CA GLY A 70 -6.94 -7.13 6.35
C GLY A 70 -8.06 -6.40 5.60
N THR A 71 -8.09 -5.07 5.57
CA THR A 71 -9.14 -4.28 4.88
C THR A 71 -9.02 -4.22 3.35
N GLY A 72 -8.05 -4.92 2.76
CA GLY A 72 -7.89 -5.04 1.31
C GLY A 72 -7.01 -3.97 0.65
N LYS A 73 -6.23 -3.18 1.41
CA LYS A 73 -5.33 -2.14 0.87
C LYS A 73 -4.32 -2.68 -0.15
N THR A 74 -3.61 -3.76 0.19
CA THR A 74 -2.65 -4.41 -0.72
C THR A 74 -3.33 -4.93 -1.99
N HIS A 75 -4.58 -5.43 -1.89
CA HIS A 75 -5.35 -5.84 -3.07
C HIS A 75 -5.62 -4.64 -3.99
N LEU A 76 -6.09 -3.51 -3.44
CA LEU A 76 -6.31 -2.29 -4.22
C LEU A 76 -5.02 -1.74 -4.82
N LEU A 77 -3.91 -1.78 -4.07
CA LEU A 77 -2.60 -1.36 -4.57
C LEU A 77 -2.14 -2.23 -5.75
N ALA A 78 -2.28 -3.55 -5.64
CA ALA A 78 -1.96 -4.47 -6.72
C ALA A 78 -2.90 -4.31 -7.92
N ALA A 79 -4.20 -4.07 -7.69
CA ALA A 79 -5.17 -3.80 -8.75
C ALA A 79 -4.81 -2.51 -9.53
N MET A 80 -4.37 -1.46 -8.84
CA MET A 80 -3.86 -0.24 -9.51
C MET A 80 -2.60 -0.52 -10.30
N TYR A 81 -1.65 -1.28 -9.75
CA TYR A 81 -0.44 -1.71 -10.45
C TYR A 81 -0.79 -2.43 -11.75
N HIS A 82 -1.63 -3.47 -11.70
CA HIS A 82 -2.03 -4.25 -12.89
C HIS A 82 -2.81 -3.41 -13.90
N ALA A 83 -3.63 -2.49 -13.44
CA ALA A 83 -4.35 -1.59 -14.35
C ALA A 83 -3.41 -0.62 -15.07
N LEU A 84 -2.36 -0.13 -14.43
CA LEU A 84 -1.40 0.82 -15.00
C LEU A 84 -0.34 0.17 -15.88
N THR A 85 0.21 -0.97 -15.47
CA THR A 85 1.40 -1.62 -16.07
C THR A 85 1.35 -1.83 -17.58
N PRO A 86 0.19 -2.10 -18.23
CA PRO A 86 0.16 -2.24 -19.69
C PRO A 86 0.63 -1.00 -20.44
N GLU A 87 0.46 0.18 -19.87
CA GLU A 87 0.74 1.46 -20.54
C GLU A 87 1.79 2.30 -19.80
N VAL A 88 1.98 2.05 -18.50
CA VAL A 88 2.81 2.85 -17.61
C VAL A 88 3.83 1.94 -16.92
N PRO A 89 5.13 2.25 -16.99
CA PRO A 89 6.14 1.52 -16.23
C PRO A 89 5.92 1.70 -14.73
N CYS A 90 5.59 0.61 -14.03
CA CYS A 90 5.31 0.60 -12.58
C CYS A 90 6.28 -0.31 -11.84
N ALA A 91 6.74 0.13 -10.66
CA ALA A 91 7.45 -0.69 -9.71
C ALA A 91 6.53 -1.02 -8.52
N PHE A 92 6.62 -2.24 -7.98
CA PHE A 92 5.95 -2.63 -6.75
C PHE A 92 7.00 -3.06 -5.71
N LEU A 93 7.01 -2.39 -4.56
CA LEU A 93 7.95 -2.65 -3.47
C LEU A 93 7.20 -2.85 -2.16
N HIS A 94 7.73 -3.73 -1.33
CA HIS A 94 7.42 -3.76 0.10
C HIS A 94 8.34 -2.79 0.84
N SER A 95 7.86 -2.11 1.87
CA SER A 95 8.63 -1.11 2.63
C SER A 95 9.96 -1.66 3.17
N SER A 96 9.99 -2.94 3.58
CA SER A 96 11.21 -3.60 4.01
C SER A 96 12.31 -3.63 2.93
N THR A 97 11.93 -3.62 1.64
CA THR A 97 12.89 -3.53 0.54
C THR A 97 13.60 -2.19 0.54
N LEU A 98 12.87 -1.09 0.79
CA LEU A 98 13.45 0.23 0.93
C LEU A 98 14.39 0.31 2.14
N PHE A 99 13.95 -0.21 3.28
CA PHE A 99 14.74 -0.11 4.52
C PHE A 99 16.00 -0.98 4.53
N ARG A 100 16.03 -2.06 3.75
CA ARG A 100 17.19 -2.94 3.59
C ARG A 100 18.18 -2.47 2.50
N GLN A 101 17.87 -1.39 1.77
CA GLN A 101 18.79 -0.86 0.78
C GLN A 101 20.08 -0.36 1.42
N THR A 102 21.21 -0.76 0.86
CA THR A 102 22.53 -0.26 1.24
C THR A 102 22.86 1.10 0.59
N LYS A 103 22.19 1.42 -0.51
CA LYS A 103 22.31 2.69 -1.20
C LYS A 103 21.65 3.82 -0.40
N PRO A 104 22.14 5.07 -0.51
CA PRO A 104 21.41 6.22 -0.01
C PRO A 104 19.98 6.30 -0.59
N PRO A 105 18.99 6.74 0.20
CA PRO A 105 17.59 6.76 -0.24
C PRO A 105 17.35 7.56 -1.53
N ASP A 106 18.02 8.71 -1.69
CA ASP A 106 17.95 9.54 -2.88
C ASP A 106 18.54 8.85 -4.12
N ALA A 107 19.67 8.17 -3.97
CA ALA A 107 20.28 7.42 -5.07
C ALA A 107 19.38 6.25 -5.51
N PHE A 108 18.74 5.56 -4.57
CA PHE A 108 17.78 4.51 -4.88
C PHE A 108 16.51 5.06 -5.55
N ALA A 109 16.01 6.21 -5.09
CA ALA A 109 14.87 6.88 -5.72
C ALA A 109 15.16 7.28 -7.18
N ARG A 110 16.31 7.92 -7.45
CA ARG A 110 16.71 8.28 -8.82
C ARG A 110 16.85 7.06 -9.71
N GLN A 111 17.44 5.97 -9.20
CA GLN A 111 17.53 4.73 -9.95
C GLN A 111 16.17 4.15 -10.35
N LEU A 112 15.16 4.26 -9.47
CA LEU A 112 13.79 3.87 -9.80
C LEU A 112 13.18 4.82 -10.84
N ALA A 113 13.41 6.12 -10.73
CA ALA A 113 12.89 7.13 -11.64
C ALA A 113 13.42 6.98 -13.09
N GLU A 114 14.60 6.41 -13.28
CA GLU A 114 15.14 6.10 -14.61
C GLU A 114 14.28 5.09 -15.39
N SER A 115 13.52 4.24 -14.67
CA SER A 115 12.81 3.10 -15.30
C SER A 115 11.30 3.11 -15.05
N TYR A 116 10.82 3.80 -14.02
CA TYR A 116 9.43 3.73 -13.58
C TYR A 116 8.81 5.12 -13.42
N ALA A 117 7.57 5.23 -13.88
CA ALA A 117 6.77 6.45 -13.73
C ALA A 117 5.83 6.41 -12.51
N VAL A 118 5.55 5.20 -12.00
CA VAL A 118 4.75 4.97 -10.79
C VAL A 118 5.47 3.98 -9.90
N CYS A 119 5.51 4.28 -8.61
CA CYS A 119 6.03 3.40 -7.58
C CYS A 119 4.93 3.02 -6.59
N CYS A 120 4.66 1.73 -6.44
CA CYS A 120 3.77 1.18 -5.42
C CYS A 120 4.61 0.76 -4.22
N LEU A 121 4.30 1.27 -3.03
CA LEU A 121 4.99 0.94 -1.77
C LEU A 121 3.99 0.34 -0.79
N ASP A 122 4.11 -0.96 -0.54
CA ASP A 122 3.20 -1.70 0.33
C ASP A 122 3.70 -1.80 1.77
N GLU A 123 2.76 -1.82 2.71
CA GLU A 123 2.98 -1.99 4.15
C GLU A 123 3.99 -1.00 4.73
N VAL A 124 3.74 0.31 4.55
CA VAL A 124 4.60 1.34 5.15
C VAL A 124 4.38 1.38 6.66
N GLU A 125 5.21 0.65 7.37
CA GLU A 125 5.28 0.66 8.83
C GLU A 125 6.65 1.18 9.25
N ILE A 126 6.65 2.18 10.15
CA ILE A 126 7.85 2.84 10.60
C ILE A 126 7.92 2.69 12.12
N ASP A 127 8.88 1.94 12.57
CA ASP A 127 9.18 1.64 13.97
C ASP A 127 10.48 2.28 14.47
N ASP A 128 11.25 2.88 13.54
CA ASP A 128 12.57 3.43 13.79
C ASP A 128 12.72 4.82 13.13
N PRO A 129 13.18 5.85 13.87
CA PRO A 129 13.40 7.20 13.36
C PRO A 129 14.37 7.26 12.16
N ALA A 130 15.33 6.35 12.06
CA ALA A 130 16.26 6.31 10.92
C ALA A 130 15.53 5.86 9.65
N ASN A 131 14.62 4.88 9.76
CA ASN A 131 13.77 4.44 8.65
C ASN A 131 12.77 5.52 8.23
N GLU A 132 12.27 6.31 9.18
CA GLU A 132 11.43 7.48 8.91
C GLU A 132 12.17 8.50 8.03
N MET A 133 13.38 8.88 8.40
CA MET A 133 14.18 9.82 7.61
C MET A 133 14.49 9.27 6.22
N ARG A 134 14.81 7.97 6.11
CA ARG A 134 15.06 7.30 4.83
C ARG A 134 13.83 7.35 3.93
N LEU A 135 12.65 7.05 4.48
CA LEU A 135 11.39 7.09 3.73
C LEU A 135 11.10 8.49 3.23
N VAL A 136 11.18 9.50 4.08
CA VAL A 136 10.91 10.90 3.71
C VAL A 136 11.86 11.38 2.61
N GLN A 137 13.16 11.10 2.73
CA GLN A 137 14.13 11.46 1.72
C GLN A 137 13.86 10.77 0.39
N TRP A 138 13.52 9.47 0.43
CA TRP A 138 13.20 8.68 -0.74
C TRP A 138 11.92 9.19 -1.43
N MET A 139 10.85 9.42 -0.68
CA MET A 139 9.58 9.95 -1.21
C MET A 139 9.74 11.33 -1.83
N LYS A 140 10.48 12.21 -1.15
CA LYS A 140 10.78 13.55 -1.66
C LYS A 140 11.52 13.47 -2.99
N THR A 141 12.55 12.64 -3.08
CA THR A 141 13.31 12.49 -4.31
C THR A 141 12.48 11.92 -5.43
N LEU A 142 11.64 10.87 -5.18
CA LEU A 142 10.72 10.35 -6.19
C LEU A 142 9.77 11.43 -6.73
N SER A 143 9.21 12.25 -5.85
CA SER A 143 8.33 13.34 -6.24
C SER A 143 9.06 14.41 -7.05
N ASP A 144 10.28 14.76 -6.64
CA ASP A 144 11.12 15.74 -7.37
C ASP A 144 11.51 15.22 -8.77
N GLU A 145 11.67 13.91 -8.92
CA GLU A 145 11.90 13.23 -10.21
C GLU A 145 10.60 12.97 -11.00
N GLY A 146 9.43 13.37 -10.50
CA GLY A 146 8.13 13.24 -11.17
C GLY A 146 7.53 11.84 -11.16
N VAL A 147 7.98 10.96 -10.29
CA VAL A 147 7.42 9.61 -10.10
C VAL A 147 6.24 9.68 -9.16
N ALA A 148 5.09 9.18 -9.58
CA ALA A 148 3.91 9.10 -8.70
C ALA A 148 4.06 7.95 -7.69
N LEU A 149 3.61 8.18 -6.45
CA LEU A 149 3.67 7.19 -5.39
C LEU A 149 2.27 6.70 -5.00
N LEU A 150 2.08 5.39 -4.99
CA LEU A 150 0.93 4.70 -4.42
C LEU A 150 1.39 3.97 -3.16
N GLY A 151 0.78 4.25 -2.02
CA GLY A 151 1.22 3.68 -0.75
C GLY A 151 0.11 3.02 0.04
N THR A 152 0.46 2.05 0.90
CA THR A 152 -0.43 1.50 1.92
C THR A 152 0.21 1.55 3.30
N SER A 153 -0.59 1.78 4.33
CA SER A 153 -0.15 1.68 5.73
C SER A 153 -1.28 1.20 6.64
N ASN A 154 -0.90 0.53 7.70
CA ASN A 154 -1.81 0.16 8.78
C ASN A 154 -1.89 1.25 9.86
N VAL A 155 -0.98 2.18 9.86
CA VAL A 155 -0.85 3.24 10.88
C VAL A 155 -0.97 4.59 10.22
N ASP A 156 -1.73 5.48 10.86
CA ASP A 156 -1.83 6.87 10.45
C ASP A 156 -0.42 7.51 10.47
N PRO A 157 0.06 8.06 9.34
CA PRO A 157 1.35 8.72 9.29
C PRO A 157 1.51 9.81 10.37
N GLU A 158 0.43 10.50 10.72
CA GLU A 158 0.45 11.53 11.77
C GLU A 158 0.63 10.95 13.18
N ARG A 159 0.17 9.72 13.41
CA ARG A 159 0.31 9.02 14.70
C ARG A 159 1.59 8.21 14.80
N SER A 160 2.04 7.63 13.68
CA SER A 160 3.26 6.82 13.61
C SER A 160 4.52 7.66 13.80
N LEU A 161 4.47 8.92 13.42
CA LEU A 161 5.61 9.83 13.34
C LEU A 161 5.76 10.74 14.57
N VAL A 162 5.00 10.48 15.62
CA VAL A 162 5.14 11.13 16.92
C VAL A 162 6.23 10.45 17.76
N THR A 163 7.36 10.11 17.19
CA THR A 163 8.54 9.85 17.99
C THR A 163 9.19 11.18 18.35
N HIS A 164 9.27 11.48 19.61
CA HIS A 164 9.81 12.70 20.21
C HIS A 164 11.27 13.03 19.85
N VAL A 165 11.89 12.25 18.97
CA VAL A 165 13.33 12.30 18.67
C VAL A 165 13.66 13.01 17.36
N SER A 166 12.79 12.96 16.36
CA SER A 166 13.11 13.52 15.02
C SER A 166 12.72 14.99 14.83
N GLY A 167 12.61 15.74 15.92
CA GLY A 167 12.57 17.21 15.95
C GLY A 167 11.97 17.92 14.73
N GLY A 168 10.68 17.89 14.57
CA GLY A 168 9.93 18.91 13.82
C GLY A 168 10.10 18.96 12.29
N ARG A 169 11.13 18.42 11.67
CA ARG A 169 11.35 18.53 10.19
C ARG A 169 10.58 17.46 9.43
N VAL A 170 10.61 16.24 9.91
CA VAL A 170 9.90 15.10 9.30
C VAL A 170 8.39 15.26 9.53
N HIS A 171 8.01 15.58 10.75
CA HIS A 171 6.62 15.91 11.09
C HIS A 171 6.08 17.05 10.22
N ARG A 172 6.85 18.11 9.99
CA ARG A 172 6.47 19.22 9.11
C ARG A 172 6.36 18.78 7.64
N PHE A 173 7.28 17.93 7.15
CA PHE A 173 7.18 17.40 5.78
C PHE A 173 5.90 16.61 5.58
N LEU A 174 5.54 15.76 6.55
CA LEU A 174 4.35 14.92 6.45
C LEU A 174 3.06 15.72 6.61
N GLN A 175 3.04 16.69 7.50
CA GLN A 175 1.87 17.56 7.68
C GLN A 175 1.62 18.49 6.49
N THR A 176 2.66 18.98 5.84
CA THR A 176 2.55 19.95 4.74
C THR A 176 2.72 19.30 3.38
N ALA A 177 3.90 18.78 3.08
CA ALA A 177 4.23 18.29 1.74
C ALA A 177 3.54 16.96 1.41
N PHE A 178 3.28 16.10 2.40
CA PHE A 178 2.61 14.82 2.16
C PHE A 178 1.13 15.02 1.84
N ARG A 179 0.41 15.82 2.63
CA ARG A 179 -1.02 16.09 2.41
C ARG A 179 -1.28 16.88 1.14
N ASP A 180 -0.39 17.79 0.79
CA ASP A 180 -0.52 18.61 -0.42
C ASP A 180 -0.29 17.79 -1.70
N ARG A 181 0.54 16.74 -1.62
CA ARG A 181 0.96 15.92 -2.77
C ARG A 181 0.20 14.61 -2.89
N TYR A 182 -0.19 13.99 -1.77
CA TYR A 182 -0.81 12.66 -1.74
C TYR A 182 -2.24 12.73 -1.23
N ARG A 183 -3.16 12.14 -1.99
CA ARG A 183 -4.51 11.93 -1.50
C ARG A 183 -4.53 10.78 -0.52
N ILE A 184 -4.87 11.04 0.74
CA ILE A 184 -5.07 10.02 1.76
C ILE A 184 -6.50 9.50 1.66
N VAL A 185 -6.66 8.18 1.63
CA VAL A 185 -7.95 7.49 1.63
C VAL A 185 -7.97 6.47 2.75
N ILE A 186 -8.94 6.60 3.64
CA ILE A 186 -9.13 5.68 4.75
C ILE A 186 -9.87 4.44 4.26
N VAL A 187 -9.39 3.26 4.62
CA VAL A 187 -9.96 1.96 4.25
C VAL A 187 -10.32 1.21 5.52
N GLU A 188 -11.56 1.37 5.97
CA GLU A 188 -12.09 0.74 7.17
C GLU A 188 -13.04 -0.41 6.78
N GLY A 189 -13.10 -1.43 7.64
CA GLY A 189 -13.97 -2.58 7.46
C GLY A 189 -13.42 -3.82 8.15
N ASP A 190 -14.15 -4.91 8.06
CA ASP A 190 -13.74 -6.19 8.61
C ASP A 190 -12.52 -6.76 7.91
N ASP A 191 -11.74 -7.56 8.65
CA ASP A 191 -10.59 -8.29 8.10
C ASP A 191 -11.06 -9.39 7.15
N PHE A 192 -10.83 -9.22 5.86
CA PHE A 192 -11.17 -10.21 4.82
C PHE A 192 -10.56 -11.59 5.10
N ARG A 193 -9.38 -11.65 5.73
CA ARG A 193 -8.70 -12.91 6.05
C ARG A 193 -9.48 -13.74 7.07
N ARG A 194 -10.19 -13.10 8.00
CA ARG A 194 -10.98 -13.78 9.02
C ARG A 194 -12.22 -14.43 8.42
N THR A 195 -12.82 -13.79 7.43
CA THR A 195 -14.00 -14.33 6.72
C THR A 195 -13.61 -15.51 5.83
N ASP A 196 -12.52 -15.39 5.08
CA ASP A 196 -12.00 -16.48 4.24
C ASP A 196 -11.52 -17.69 5.06
N ALA A 197 -10.97 -17.46 6.25
CA ALA A 197 -10.58 -18.53 7.16
C ALA A 197 -11.80 -19.29 7.72
N VAL A 198 -12.88 -18.57 8.02
CA VAL A 198 -14.14 -19.20 8.50
C VAL A 198 -14.81 -20.02 7.38
N GLU A 199 -14.74 -19.57 6.13
CA GLU A 199 -15.27 -20.32 4.98
C GLU A 199 -14.40 -21.52 4.59
N ARG A 200 -13.08 -21.44 4.76
CA ARG A 200 -12.13 -22.51 4.39
C ARG A 200 -11.91 -23.58 5.45
N THR A 201 -12.04 -23.22 6.71
CA THR A 201 -11.86 -24.15 7.83
C THR A 201 -13.13 -24.14 8.65
N GLY A 202 -14.06 -25.03 8.37
CA GLY A 202 -15.34 -25.15 9.08
C GLY A 202 -15.25 -25.18 10.62
N HIS A 203 -14.04 -25.31 11.20
CA HIS A 203 -13.82 -25.27 12.65
C HIS A 203 -12.42 -24.84 13.01
N VAL A 204 -12.27 -23.62 13.54
CA VAL A 204 -11.05 -23.20 14.29
C VAL A 204 -11.39 -23.30 15.78
N TRP A 205 -10.77 -24.26 16.47
CA TRP A 205 -10.96 -24.43 17.90
C TRP A 205 -9.82 -23.74 18.66
N VAL A 206 -10.15 -22.71 19.40
CA VAL A 206 -9.19 -22.08 20.34
C VAL A 206 -9.62 -22.50 21.76
N ALA A 207 -8.81 -23.35 22.38
CA ALA A 207 -9.06 -23.76 23.76
C ALA A 207 -7.85 -23.49 24.67
N PRO A 208 -8.09 -23.12 25.91
CA PRO A 208 -7.00 -23.04 26.89
C PRO A 208 -6.38 -24.44 27.08
N PRO A 209 -5.06 -24.53 27.42
CA PRO A 209 -4.30 -25.78 27.46
C PRO A 209 -4.96 -26.93 28.25
N ALA A 210 -5.69 -26.59 29.32
CA ALA A 210 -6.40 -27.58 30.17
C ALA A 210 -7.59 -28.28 29.50
N ARG A 211 -8.09 -27.77 28.37
CA ARG A 211 -9.23 -28.30 27.64
C ARG A 211 -8.88 -28.81 26.24
N THR A 212 -7.63 -28.79 25.88
CA THR A 212 -7.15 -29.16 24.53
C THR A 212 -7.34 -30.65 24.25
N ARG A 213 -7.09 -31.52 25.22
CA ARG A 213 -7.13 -32.99 25.05
C ARG A 213 -8.53 -33.51 24.66
N PRO A 214 -9.62 -33.14 25.34
CA PRO A 214 -10.98 -33.58 24.94
C PRO A 214 -11.43 -33.08 23.57
N LEU A 215 -10.97 -31.88 23.20
CA LEU A 215 -11.25 -31.27 21.87
C LEU A 215 -10.51 -31.98 20.74
N LEU A 216 -9.24 -32.36 20.96
CA LEU A 216 -8.45 -33.12 20.01
C LEU A 216 -9.05 -34.54 19.78
N GLU A 217 -9.51 -35.19 20.84
CA GLU A 217 -10.20 -36.51 20.74
C GLU A 217 -11.49 -36.40 19.95
N ARG A 218 -12.25 -35.33 20.15
CA ARG A 218 -13.50 -35.08 19.42
C ARG A 218 -13.25 -34.73 17.96
N ALA A 219 -12.27 -33.90 17.67
CA ALA A 219 -11.90 -33.56 16.30
C ALA A 219 -11.43 -34.78 15.51
N ARG A 220 -10.63 -35.66 16.14
CA ARG A 220 -10.25 -36.96 15.55
C ARG A 220 -11.42 -37.90 15.29
N ALA A 221 -12.37 -37.92 16.20
CA ALA A 221 -13.58 -38.72 16.02
C ALA A 221 -14.47 -38.21 14.88
N GLU A 222 -14.40 -36.93 14.56
CA GLU A 222 -15.10 -36.28 13.44
C GLU A 222 -14.26 -36.30 12.13
N GLY A 223 -13.13 -37.00 12.10
CA GLY A 223 -12.32 -37.20 10.90
C GLY A 223 -11.43 -35.99 10.51
N VAL A 224 -11.21 -35.08 11.45
CA VAL A 224 -10.36 -33.90 11.22
C VAL A 224 -8.89 -34.25 11.48
N GLU A 225 -8.00 -33.99 10.51
CA GLU A 225 -6.56 -34.10 10.73
C GLU A 225 -6.09 -33.03 11.74
N VAL A 226 -5.48 -33.49 12.83
CA VAL A 226 -5.03 -32.64 13.91
C VAL A 226 -3.50 -32.64 13.95
N PHE A 227 -2.92 -31.49 13.69
CA PHE A 227 -1.50 -31.23 13.89
C PHE A 227 -1.31 -30.63 15.28
N ALA A 228 -0.56 -31.31 16.14
CA ALA A 228 -0.15 -30.79 17.44
C ALA A 228 1.35 -30.49 17.36
N ASP A 229 1.73 -29.25 17.65
CA ASP A 229 3.10 -28.86 17.93
C ASP A 229 3.48 -29.21 19.37
#